data_d01a2eeaf563b65f0942aa5bfc24eddb
#
_entry.id   d01a2eeaf563b65f0942aa5bfc24eddb
#
_cell.length_a   1.000
_cell.length_b   1.000
_cell.length_c   1.000
_cell.angle_alpha   90.00
_cell.angle_beta   90.00
_cell.angle_gamma   90.00
#
_symmetry.space_group_name_H-M   'P 1'
#
loop_
_entity.id
_entity.type
_entity.pdbx_description
1 polymer ?
#
loop_
_entity_poly.entity_id
_entity_poly.type
_entity_poly.pdbx_seq_one_letter_code
_entity_poly.pdbx_strand_id
1 'polypeptide(L)'
;MRLAIVIMAAGKGTRLKSKRAKVLHRIGGKALLEHVIHAATQIVPPQDVYVVVGHQAGAVQAAVAGTGVRFVTQAEQHGTGHAVQTAREAVAAYEHIIVLSGDVPLLRPETIARVRDFHLAERAAMTILTAAPDDPNGYGRVIRNSPGAAGVAAIVEQKALTPDQQSIREINSGIYAFATAPLFHLINELRTENAHGEYYLTDMADVLVQEHQRVVAIEAEDATEVLGANTLAEMAELDAAMRLATARRLMAQGVTIYRPETTVIDSDVRVGADTIIEPFVQLLGETHIGEDCRIRSYSVIENSTLANHVLVQPGCIINDSHIHSGAQLGPYARLRPGSEIGEEAHIGNFVETKKMRIGKGSKANHLSYLGDAEIGSGVNVGAGTITCNYDGVNKHRTLIEDKVFVGSDTTLVAPIVIGEGSYIAAGSCITEDVPADALALGRARQITKAGWATSRRAQALAAKEVEKST
;
A
#
# COMPACT_ATOMS: atom_id res chain seq x y z
N MET A 1 3.18 32.03 17.02
CA MET A 1 2.91 32.01 15.57
C MET A 1 1.88 30.93 15.29
N ARG A 2 0.78 31.27 14.62
CA ARG A 2 -0.27 30.31 14.22
C ARG A 2 -0.15 30.03 12.73
N LEU A 3 0.07 28.76 12.38
CA LEU A 3 0.25 28.27 11.01
C LEU A 3 -0.84 27.27 10.66
N ALA A 4 -1.44 27.38 9.49
CA ALA A 4 -2.29 26.34 8.91
C ALA A 4 -1.70 25.81 7.60
N ILE A 5 -2.10 24.59 7.22
CA ILE A 5 -1.80 24.02 5.91
C ILE A 5 -3.10 23.85 5.12
N VAL A 6 -3.10 24.33 3.88
CA VAL A 6 -4.22 24.20 2.94
C VAL A 6 -3.80 23.27 1.82
N ILE A 7 -4.49 22.14 1.67
CA ILE A 7 -4.20 21.14 0.61
C ILE A 7 -5.24 21.26 -0.50
N MET A 8 -4.81 21.59 -1.71
CA MET A 8 -5.68 21.70 -2.86
C MET A 8 -5.99 20.31 -3.45
N ALA A 9 -7.23 19.85 -3.32
CA ALA A 9 -7.70 18.53 -3.75
C ALA A 9 -9.02 18.57 -4.56
N ALA A 10 -9.40 19.74 -5.08
CA ALA A 10 -10.69 19.97 -5.77
C ALA A 10 -10.68 19.67 -7.28
N GLY A 11 -9.52 19.46 -7.88
CA GLY A 11 -9.32 19.35 -9.33
C GLY A 11 -9.91 18.09 -9.95
N LYS A 12 -10.41 18.20 -11.20
CA LYS A 12 -11.02 17.09 -11.97
C LYS A 12 -10.03 16.06 -12.48
N GLY A 13 -8.75 16.41 -12.70
CA GLY A 13 -7.72 15.49 -13.20
C GLY A 13 -8.02 14.89 -14.58
N THR A 14 -8.54 15.66 -15.51
CA THR A 14 -9.03 15.19 -16.82
C THR A 14 -7.97 14.47 -17.67
N ARG A 15 -6.68 14.82 -17.49
CA ARG A 15 -5.54 14.19 -18.18
C ARG A 15 -5.34 12.70 -17.84
N LEU A 16 -5.78 12.25 -16.67
CA LEU A 16 -5.72 10.85 -16.26
C LEU A 16 -6.71 9.95 -16.98
N LYS A 17 -7.74 10.53 -17.65
CA LYS A 17 -8.80 9.78 -18.32
C LYS A 17 -9.46 8.72 -17.44
N SER A 18 -9.56 8.98 -16.14
CA SER A 18 -10.08 8.08 -15.11
C SER A 18 -11.42 8.57 -14.56
N LYS A 19 -12.27 7.63 -14.14
CA LYS A 19 -13.52 7.94 -13.41
C LYS A 19 -13.26 8.28 -11.93
N ARG A 20 -12.06 7.96 -11.42
CA ARG A 20 -11.66 8.23 -10.04
C ARG A 20 -11.09 9.64 -9.94
N ALA A 21 -11.38 10.36 -8.86
CA ALA A 21 -10.73 11.64 -8.58
C ALA A 21 -9.20 11.48 -8.57
N LYS A 22 -8.48 12.45 -9.15
CA LYS A 22 -7.01 12.42 -9.28
C LYS A 22 -6.32 12.04 -7.98
N VAL A 23 -6.67 12.72 -6.91
CA VAL A 23 -6.05 12.59 -5.59
C VAL A 23 -6.32 11.25 -4.88
N LEU A 24 -7.26 10.43 -5.40
CA LEU A 24 -7.60 9.10 -4.90
C LEU A 24 -6.88 7.95 -5.64
N HIS A 25 -6.08 8.25 -6.66
CA HIS A 25 -5.19 7.24 -7.23
C HIS A 25 -4.12 6.85 -6.22
N ARG A 26 -3.68 5.60 -6.28
CA ARG A 26 -2.79 5.04 -5.27
C ARG A 26 -1.38 4.84 -5.82
N ILE A 27 -0.40 5.17 -5.00
CA ILE A 27 1.01 4.80 -5.16
C ILE A 27 1.54 4.36 -3.79
N GLY A 28 2.49 3.45 -3.75
CA GLY A 28 3.05 2.94 -2.49
C GLY A 28 1.98 2.44 -1.50
N GLY A 29 0.84 1.93 -2.01
CA GLY A 29 -0.26 1.40 -1.20
C GLY A 29 -1.31 2.40 -0.73
N LYS A 30 -1.07 3.72 -0.81
CA LYS A 30 -1.96 4.80 -0.33
C LYS A 30 -2.42 5.73 -1.45
N ALA A 31 -3.53 6.45 -1.22
CA ALA A 31 -3.95 7.51 -2.14
C ALA A 31 -2.95 8.68 -2.13
N LEU A 32 -2.82 9.39 -3.26
CA LEU A 32 -1.91 10.55 -3.36
C LEU A 32 -2.15 11.53 -2.23
N LEU A 33 -3.41 11.84 -1.95
CA LEU A 33 -3.80 12.77 -0.88
C LEU A 33 -3.40 12.30 0.52
N GLU A 34 -3.44 10.99 0.79
CA GLU A 34 -3.04 10.43 2.09
C GLU A 34 -1.56 10.70 2.38
N HIS A 35 -0.69 10.61 1.36
CA HIS A 35 0.73 10.94 1.51
C HIS A 35 0.94 12.41 1.85
N VAL A 36 0.24 13.32 1.14
CA VAL A 36 0.34 14.76 1.40
C VAL A 36 -0.20 15.13 2.78
N ILE A 37 -1.33 14.57 3.19
CA ILE A 37 -1.90 14.75 4.54
C ILE A 37 -0.91 14.24 5.59
N HIS A 38 -0.32 13.07 5.39
CA HIS A 38 0.66 12.52 6.31
C HIS A 38 1.85 13.47 6.50
N ALA A 39 2.42 14.00 5.41
CA ALA A 39 3.50 14.98 5.49
C ALA A 39 3.08 16.27 6.20
N ALA A 40 1.89 16.79 5.90
CA ALA A 40 1.35 18.00 6.51
C ALA A 40 1.13 17.87 8.03
N THR A 41 0.62 16.72 8.48
CA THR A 41 0.32 16.46 9.90
C THR A 41 1.56 16.24 10.76
N GLN A 42 2.74 16.08 10.16
CA GLN A 42 4.02 16.13 10.89
C GLN A 42 4.47 17.59 11.21
N ILE A 43 3.88 18.57 10.54
CA ILE A 43 4.24 20.00 10.69
C ILE A 43 3.26 20.76 11.59
N VAL A 44 1.97 20.49 11.41
CA VAL A 44 0.90 21.07 12.22
C VAL A 44 -0.09 19.98 12.67
N PRO A 45 -0.81 20.18 13.78
CA PRO A 45 -1.85 19.24 14.19
C PRO A 45 -2.93 19.05 13.11
N PRO A 46 -3.55 17.87 13.00
CA PRO A 46 -4.55 17.58 11.94
C PRO A 46 -5.67 18.61 11.83
N GLN A 47 -6.12 19.19 12.96
CA GLN A 47 -7.16 20.23 12.97
C GLN A 47 -6.72 21.57 12.34
N ASP A 48 -5.43 21.77 12.09
CA ASP A 48 -4.86 22.94 11.41
C ASP A 48 -4.52 22.63 9.94
N VAL A 49 -4.89 21.42 9.45
CA VAL A 49 -4.82 21.04 8.05
C VAL A 49 -6.20 21.11 7.42
N TYR A 50 -6.35 21.89 6.35
CA TYR A 50 -7.58 22.12 5.62
C TYR A 50 -7.45 21.55 4.20
N VAL A 51 -8.29 20.58 3.85
CA VAL A 51 -8.33 19.98 2.51
C VAL A 51 -9.45 20.63 1.71
N VAL A 52 -9.10 21.35 0.65
CA VAL A 52 -10.08 21.94 -0.27
C VAL A 52 -10.52 20.86 -1.25
N VAL A 53 -11.78 20.43 -1.12
CA VAL A 53 -12.41 19.40 -1.95
C VAL A 53 -13.42 20.01 -2.93
N GLY A 54 -13.66 19.35 -4.05
CA GLY A 54 -14.61 19.82 -5.07
C GLY A 54 -15.13 18.67 -5.89
N HIS A 55 -14.45 18.31 -6.98
CA HIS A 55 -14.85 17.15 -7.78
C HIS A 55 -14.83 15.86 -6.93
N GLN A 56 -15.96 15.14 -6.89
CA GLN A 56 -16.15 13.93 -6.06
C GLN A 56 -15.86 14.16 -4.55
N ALA A 57 -16.20 15.33 -4.02
CA ALA A 57 -15.90 15.72 -2.64
C ALA A 57 -16.25 14.65 -1.61
N GLY A 58 -17.43 14.02 -1.69
CA GLY A 58 -17.85 12.97 -0.76
C GLY A 58 -16.94 11.75 -0.78
N ALA A 59 -16.46 11.31 -1.95
CA ALA A 59 -15.52 10.19 -2.06
C ALA A 59 -14.14 10.54 -1.50
N VAL A 60 -13.66 11.78 -1.76
CA VAL A 60 -12.38 12.27 -1.22
C VAL A 60 -12.43 12.36 0.30
N GLN A 61 -13.49 12.95 0.86
CA GLN A 61 -13.68 13.04 2.31
C GLN A 61 -13.75 11.67 2.97
N ALA A 62 -14.51 10.73 2.40
CA ALA A 62 -14.63 9.38 2.93
C ALA A 62 -13.29 8.63 2.95
N ALA A 63 -12.47 8.80 1.91
CA ALA A 63 -11.18 8.12 1.80
C ALA A 63 -10.17 8.55 2.89
N VAL A 64 -10.25 9.80 3.38
CA VAL A 64 -9.32 10.35 4.37
C VAL A 64 -10.00 10.73 5.70
N ALA A 65 -11.20 10.25 5.96
CA ALA A 65 -12.00 10.61 7.15
C ALA A 65 -11.27 10.33 8.48
N GLY A 66 -10.45 9.26 8.52
CA GLY A 66 -9.69 8.86 9.72
C GLY A 66 -8.49 9.75 10.07
N THR A 67 -8.14 10.72 9.21
CA THR A 67 -6.92 11.55 9.40
C THR A 67 -7.12 12.72 10.37
N GLY A 68 -8.35 13.09 10.70
CA GLY A 68 -8.67 14.22 11.59
C GLY A 68 -8.52 15.61 10.98
N VAL A 69 -8.26 15.71 9.67
CA VAL A 69 -8.17 16.99 8.95
C VAL A 69 -9.55 17.63 8.75
N ARG A 70 -9.57 18.92 8.45
CA ARG A 70 -10.79 19.68 8.16
C ARG A 70 -10.99 19.81 6.64
N PHE A 71 -12.25 19.96 6.22
CA PHE A 71 -12.59 20.09 4.81
C PHE A 71 -13.21 21.45 4.51
N VAL A 72 -12.84 22.00 3.36
CA VAL A 72 -13.47 23.18 2.76
C VAL A 72 -13.97 22.79 1.38
N THR A 73 -15.22 23.12 1.05
CA THR A 73 -15.81 22.71 -0.23
C THR A 73 -15.73 23.84 -1.25
N GLN A 74 -15.00 23.63 -2.32
CA GLN A 74 -15.04 24.47 -3.52
C GLN A 74 -16.16 23.98 -4.44
N ALA A 75 -17.31 24.62 -4.39
CA ALA A 75 -18.50 24.20 -5.16
C ALA A 75 -18.28 24.25 -6.66
N GLU A 76 -17.65 25.31 -7.15
CA GLU A 76 -17.29 25.52 -8.55
C GLU A 76 -15.77 25.63 -8.71
N GLN A 77 -15.19 24.89 -9.64
CA GLN A 77 -13.73 24.82 -9.83
C GLN A 77 -13.30 25.95 -10.79
N HIS A 78 -13.07 27.15 -10.25
CA HIS A 78 -12.59 28.32 -11.00
C HIS A 78 -11.07 28.53 -10.89
N GLY A 79 -10.30 27.49 -10.58
CA GLY A 79 -8.85 27.53 -10.52
C GLY A 79 -8.28 27.48 -9.08
N THR A 80 -6.94 27.52 -8.99
CA THR A 80 -6.19 27.35 -7.75
C THR A 80 -6.29 28.57 -6.82
N GLY A 81 -6.35 29.76 -7.36
CA GLY A 81 -6.59 30.99 -6.60
C GLY A 81 -7.97 30.97 -5.93
N HIS A 82 -9.01 30.57 -6.66
CA HIS A 82 -10.35 30.41 -6.11
C HIS A 82 -10.41 29.31 -5.02
N ALA A 83 -9.65 28.23 -5.17
CA ALA A 83 -9.57 27.18 -4.14
C ALA A 83 -9.05 27.74 -2.79
N VAL A 84 -7.97 28.55 -2.83
CA VAL A 84 -7.43 29.20 -1.65
C VAL A 84 -8.37 30.28 -1.12
N GLN A 85 -9.01 31.06 -1.98
CA GLN A 85 -10.02 32.06 -1.61
C GLN A 85 -11.18 31.42 -0.83
N THR A 86 -11.63 30.23 -1.27
CA THR A 86 -12.72 29.49 -0.58
C THR A 86 -12.33 29.09 0.85
N ALA A 87 -11.03 28.89 1.13
CA ALA A 87 -10.55 28.57 2.47
C ALA A 87 -10.40 29.80 3.39
N ARG A 88 -10.59 31.03 2.91
CA ARG A 88 -10.35 32.29 3.62
C ARG A 88 -10.91 32.32 5.04
N GLU A 89 -12.20 32.04 5.21
CA GLU A 89 -12.85 32.09 6.50
C GLU A 89 -12.28 31.05 7.48
N ALA A 90 -12.00 29.85 6.98
CA ALA A 90 -11.48 28.75 7.77
C ALA A 90 -10.06 29.03 8.32
N VAL A 91 -9.25 29.78 7.58
CA VAL A 91 -7.86 30.07 7.95
C VAL A 91 -7.62 31.50 8.42
N ALA A 92 -8.64 32.32 8.55
CA ALA A 92 -8.54 33.75 8.93
C ALA A 92 -7.83 34.00 10.27
N ALA A 93 -7.85 33.03 11.18
CA ALA A 93 -7.23 33.15 12.51
C ALA A 93 -5.73 32.84 12.51
N TYR A 94 -5.14 32.38 11.39
CA TYR A 94 -3.74 32.04 11.28
C TYR A 94 -2.92 33.21 10.70
N GLU A 95 -1.69 33.36 11.18
CA GLU A 95 -0.77 34.42 10.72
C GLU A 95 -0.16 34.05 9.35
N HIS A 96 0.07 32.74 9.15
CA HIS A 96 0.66 32.21 7.94
C HIS A 96 -0.10 30.94 7.48
N ILE A 97 -0.10 30.70 6.18
CA ILE A 97 -0.58 29.46 5.59
C ILE A 97 0.46 28.86 4.65
N ILE A 98 0.52 27.53 4.62
CA ILE A 98 1.24 26.80 3.56
C ILE A 98 0.22 26.14 2.66
N VAL A 99 0.34 26.35 1.36
CA VAL A 99 -0.53 25.75 0.35
C VAL A 99 0.21 24.60 -0.33
N LEU A 100 -0.38 23.41 -0.28
CA LEU A 100 0.15 22.19 -0.89
C LEU A 100 -0.78 21.69 -1.98
N SER A 101 -0.23 21.02 -3.00
CA SER A 101 -0.99 20.29 -4.00
C SER A 101 -1.26 18.87 -3.52
N GLY A 102 -2.51 18.41 -3.56
CA GLY A 102 -2.92 17.07 -3.08
C GLY A 102 -2.46 15.90 -3.95
N ASP A 103 -1.76 16.17 -5.02
CA ASP A 103 -1.22 15.21 -5.99
C ASP A 103 0.31 15.17 -6.05
N VAL A 104 1.00 15.72 -5.04
CA VAL A 104 2.46 15.72 -4.88
C VAL A 104 2.85 14.77 -3.74
N PRO A 105 2.78 13.46 -3.93
CA PRO A 105 2.84 12.47 -2.86
C PRO A 105 4.23 12.20 -2.29
N LEU A 106 5.29 12.65 -2.97
CA LEU A 106 6.68 12.46 -2.53
C LEU A 106 7.19 13.60 -1.64
N LEU A 107 6.36 14.62 -1.38
CA LEU A 107 6.73 15.77 -0.56
C LEU A 107 7.05 15.35 0.88
N ARG A 108 8.26 15.67 1.34
CA ARG A 108 8.73 15.31 2.68
C ARG A 108 8.35 16.37 3.72
N PRO A 109 8.09 15.96 4.99
CA PRO A 109 7.86 16.89 6.10
C PRO A 109 9.02 17.90 6.29
N GLU A 110 10.26 17.43 6.11
CA GLU A 110 11.46 18.26 6.26
C GLU A 110 11.47 19.40 5.25
N THR A 111 11.01 19.15 4.03
CA THR A 111 10.90 20.16 2.97
C THR A 111 9.83 21.20 3.31
N ILE A 112 8.66 20.76 3.84
CA ILE A 112 7.62 21.67 4.31
C ILE A 112 8.13 22.54 5.47
N ALA A 113 8.85 21.94 6.42
CA ALA A 113 9.46 22.66 7.54
C ALA A 113 10.47 23.72 7.05
N ARG A 114 11.30 23.36 6.07
CA ARG A 114 12.29 24.25 5.47
C ARG A 114 11.63 25.45 4.75
N VAL A 115 10.55 25.22 4.02
CA VAL A 115 9.74 26.30 3.40
C VAL A 115 9.18 27.23 4.48
N ARG A 116 8.60 26.67 5.55
CA ARG A 116 8.10 27.45 6.70
C ARG A 116 9.19 28.34 7.30
N ASP A 117 10.31 27.73 7.66
CA ASP A 117 11.38 28.42 8.39
C ASP A 117 12.03 29.50 7.52
N PHE A 118 12.23 29.24 6.23
CA PHE A 118 12.71 30.21 5.27
C PHE A 118 11.72 31.37 5.08
N HIS A 119 10.42 31.07 4.94
CA HIS A 119 9.36 32.06 4.81
C HIS A 119 9.37 33.06 5.98
N LEU A 120 9.52 32.54 7.19
CA LEU A 120 9.53 33.34 8.41
C LEU A 120 10.81 34.17 8.55
N ALA A 121 11.97 33.57 8.24
CA ALA A 121 13.27 34.26 8.28
C ALA A 121 13.31 35.43 7.31
N GLU A 122 12.77 35.23 6.10
CA GLU A 122 12.69 36.25 5.07
C GLU A 122 11.59 37.28 5.29
N ARG A 123 10.70 37.05 6.27
CA ARG A 123 9.48 37.88 6.50
C ARG A 123 8.71 38.13 5.22
N ALA A 124 8.60 37.09 4.39
CA ALA A 124 8.03 37.19 3.07
C ALA A 124 6.48 37.24 3.12
N ALA A 125 5.88 37.96 2.16
CA ALA A 125 4.46 37.85 1.89
C ALA A 125 4.11 36.56 1.17
N MET A 126 5.01 36.09 0.28
CA MET A 126 4.92 34.82 -0.42
C MET A 126 6.29 34.18 -0.51
N THR A 127 6.35 32.87 -0.26
CA THR A 127 7.51 32.02 -0.54
C THR A 127 7.06 30.90 -1.48
N ILE A 128 7.83 30.67 -2.54
CA ILE A 128 7.60 29.66 -3.56
C ILE A 128 8.60 28.53 -3.35
N LEU A 129 8.17 27.31 -3.23
CA LEU A 129 9.06 26.15 -3.37
C LEU A 129 9.28 25.90 -4.86
N THR A 130 10.53 25.90 -5.28
CA THR A 130 10.93 25.66 -6.66
C THR A 130 11.72 24.36 -6.78
N ALA A 131 11.94 23.89 -8.00
CA ALA A 131 12.83 22.77 -8.29
C ALA A 131 13.45 22.93 -9.69
N ALA A 132 14.52 22.20 -9.96
CA ALA A 132 15.18 22.14 -11.26
C ALA A 132 15.25 20.69 -11.78
N PRO A 133 14.13 20.10 -12.23
CA PRO A 133 14.11 18.75 -12.77
C PRO A 133 14.88 18.65 -14.09
N ASP A 134 15.22 17.42 -14.50
CA ASP A 134 15.90 17.17 -15.76
C ASP A 134 15.05 17.61 -16.97
N ASP A 135 13.76 17.36 -16.93
CA ASP A 135 12.79 17.88 -17.89
C ASP A 135 11.82 18.86 -17.21
N PRO A 136 11.96 20.19 -17.45
CA PRO A 136 11.07 21.20 -16.91
C PRO A 136 9.77 21.37 -17.70
N ASN A 137 9.53 20.64 -18.78
CA ASN A 137 8.36 20.81 -19.63
C ASN A 137 7.05 20.54 -18.88
N GLY A 138 6.04 21.33 -19.18
CA GLY A 138 4.72 21.21 -18.54
C GLY A 138 4.55 22.03 -17.26
N TYR A 139 5.62 22.62 -16.73
CA TYR A 139 5.59 23.46 -15.53
C TYR A 139 5.78 24.94 -15.84
N GLY A 140 5.24 25.82 -15.01
CA GLY A 140 5.58 27.25 -15.01
C GLY A 140 7.04 27.49 -14.61
N ARG A 141 7.62 28.56 -15.08
CA ARG A 141 8.99 28.97 -14.75
C ARG A 141 9.00 30.08 -13.71
N VAL A 142 9.94 30.01 -12.77
CA VAL A 142 10.16 31.06 -11.78
C VAL A 142 11.24 32.00 -12.29
N ILE A 143 10.86 33.27 -12.45
CA ILE A 143 11.79 34.33 -12.91
C ILE A 143 12.35 35.04 -11.67
N ARG A 144 13.65 34.95 -11.44
CA ARG A 144 14.33 35.59 -10.34
C ARG A 144 14.64 37.06 -10.65
N ASN A 145 14.65 37.92 -9.63
CA ASN A 145 15.06 39.33 -9.79
C ASN A 145 16.49 39.49 -10.34
N SER A 146 17.39 38.58 -9.93
CA SER A 146 18.73 38.42 -10.47
C SER A 146 19.21 36.98 -10.24
N PRO A 147 20.18 36.46 -11.01
CA PRO A 147 20.72 35.12 -10.82
C PRO A 147 21.19 34.89 -9.37
N GLY A 148 20.70 33.82 -8.73
CA GLY A 148 21.04 33.42 -7.36
C GLY A 148 20.36 34.24 -6.25
N ALA A 149 19.58 35.27 -6.58
CA ALA A 149 18.81 36.02 -5.58
C ALA A 149 17.64 35.23 -5.07
N ALA A 150 17.27 35.39 -3.79
CA ALA A 150 16.04 34.80 -3.24
C ALA A 150 14.77 35.45 -3.83
N GLY A 151 14.84 36.73 -4.23
CA GLY A 151 13.68 37.47 -4.72
C GLY A 151 13.19 36.99 -6.09
N VAL A 152 11.87 36.98 -6.23
CA VAL A 152 11.14 36.55 -7.44
C VAL A 152 10.52 37.75 -8.11
N ALA A 153 10.69 37.86 -9.44
CA ALA A 153 10.07 38.87 -10.28
C ALA A 153 8.69 38.42 -10.80
N ALA A 154 8.57 37.16 -11.23
CA ALA A 154 7.32 36.60 -11.80
C ALA A 154 7.31 35.09 -11.80
N ILE A 155 6.13 34.49 -11.95
CA ILE A 155 5.93 33.09 -12.36
C ILE A 155 5.27 33.13 -13.74
N VAL A 156 5.88 32.47 -14.74
CA VAL A 156 5.34 32.43 -16.10
C VAL A 156 4.93 31.01 -16.45
N GLU A 157 3.66 30.83 -16.74
CA GLU A 157 3.10 29.52 -17.13
C GLU A 157 3.71 29.01 -18.43
N GLN A 158 3.84 27.67 -18.59
CA GLN A 158 4.49 27.00 -19.73
C GLN A 158 4.03 27.55 -21.09
N LYS A 159 2.72 27.81 -21.26
CA LYS A 159 2.15 28.27 -22.52
C LYS A 159 2.43 29.74 -22.85
N ALA A 160 2.85 30.51 -21.85
CA ALA A 160 3.16 31.94 -21.96
C ALA A 160 4.65 32.24 -22.02
N LEU A 161 5.52 31.21 -21.97
CA LEU A 161 6.98 31.39 -22.01
C LEU A 161 7.46 31.96 -23.32
N THR A 162 8.31 32.99 -23.25
CA THR A 162 9.11 33.44 -24.37
C THR A 162 10.25 32.45 -24.71
N PRO A 163 10.84 32.47 -25.92
CA PRO A 163 11.95 31.59 -26.27
C PRO A 163 13.11 31.62 -25.25
N ASP A 164 13.46 32.82 -24.76
CA ASP A 164 14.54 33.00 -23.77
C ASP A 164 14.16 32.35 -22.41
N GLN A 165 12.89 32.48 -21.99
CA GLN A 165 12.40 31.90 -20.74
C GLN A 165 12.29 30.37 -20.78
N GLN A 166 12.21 29.78 -21.96
CA GLN A 166 12.19 28.29 -22.10
C GLN A 166 13.53 27.67 -21.65
N SER A 167 14.62 28.41 -21.67
CA SER A 167 15.91 27.93 -21.18
C SER A 167 16.03 27.86 -19.65
N ILE A 168 15.10 28.50 -18.92
CA ILE A 168 15.05 28.48 -17.46
C ILE A 168 14.61 27.12 -17.00
N ARG A 169 15.40 26.47 -16.15
CA ARG A 169 15.10 25.13 -15.60
C ARG A 169 14.33 25.18 -14.29
N GLU A 170 14.36 26.31 -13.59
CA GLU A 170 13.68 26.47 -12.31
C GLU A 170 12.18 26.55 -12.50
N ILE A 171 11.47 25.51 -12.02
CA ILE A 171 10.03 25.37 -12.15
C ILE A 171 9.29 25.81 -10.89
N ASN A 172 8.06 26.23 -11.08
CA ASN A 172 7.08 26.40 -10.01
C ASN A 172 6.48 25.05 -9.61
N SER A 173 6.64 24.67 -8.33
CA SER A 173 6.13 23.40 -7.82
C SER A 173 4.62 23.41 -7.51
N GLY A 174 4.01 24.60 -7.43
CA GLY A 174 2.64 24.73 -6.91
C GLY A 174 2.53 24.65 -5.38
N ILE A 175 3.65 24.72 -4.67
CA ILE A 175 3.73 24.72 -3.20
C ILE A 175 4.20 26.10 -2.74
N TYR A 176 3.43 26.69 -1.82
CA TYR A 176 3.67 28.08 -1.40
C TYR A 176 3.51 28.23 0.10
N ALA A 177 4.23 29.20 0.68
CA ALA A 177 3.88 29.76 1.99
C ALA A 177 3.47 31.22 1.80
N PHE A 178 2.42 31.63 2.50
CA PHE A 178 1.90 33.01 2.46
C PHE A 178 1.75 33.59 3.87
N ALA A 179 2.03 34.88 3.99
CA ALA A 179 1.47 35.66 5.08
C ALA A 179 -0.04 35.86 4.81
N THR A 180 -0.89 35.49 5.76
CA THR A 180 -2.35 35.43 5.58
C THR A 180 -2.97 36.77 5.26
N ALA A 181 -2.54 37.85 5.95
CA ALA A 181 -3.09 39.18 5.77
C ALA A 181 -2.88 39.76 4.35
N PRO A 182 -1.64 39.86 3.80
CA PRO A 182 -1.45 40.35 2.45
C PRO A 182 -2.10 39.46 1.39
N LEU A 183 -2.07 38.11 1.55
CA LEU A 183 -2.74 37.21 0.64
C LEU A 183 -4.22 37.53 0.49
N PHE A 184 -4.97 37.53 1.60
CA PHE A 184 -6.43 37.74 1.54
C PHE A 184 -6.84 39.19 1.33
N HIS A 185 -5.94 40.14 1.47
CA HIS A 185 -6.16 41.50 1.06
C HIS A 185 -6.15 41.61 -0.48
N LEU A 186 -5.26 40.92 -1.15
CA LEU A 186 -4.97 41.06 -2.58
C LEU A 186 -5.52 39.93 -3.46
N ILE A 187 -5.99 38.82 -2.91
CA ILE A 187 -6.43 37.65 -3.69
C ILE A 187 -7.60 37.98 -4.65
N ASN A 188 -8.37 39.03 -4.36
CA ASN A 188 -9.46 39.47 -5.22
C ASN A 188 -8.98 40.23 -6.47
N GLU A 189 -7.70 40.59 -6.56
CA GLU A 189 -7.10 41.20 -7.74
C GLU A 189 -6.73 40.17 -8.81
N LEU A 190 -6.79 38.87 -8.48
CA LEU A 190 -6.60 37.79 -9.46
C LEU A 190 -7.62 37.89 -10.60
N ARG A 191 -7.17 37.64 -11.82
CA ARG A 191 -7.97 37.73 -13.04
C ARG A 191 -8.07 36.39 -13.74
N THR A 192 -9.05 36.27 -14.64
CA THR A 192 -9.27 35.05 -15.46
C THR A 192 -8.80 35.23 -16.91
N GLU A 193 -8.06 36.28 -17.21
CA GLU A 193 -7.55 36.61 -18.56
C GLU A 193 -6.35 35.71 -18.90
N ASN A 194 -6.56 34.39 -18.93
CA ASN A 194 -5.55 33.38 -19.21
C ASN A 194 -6.08 32.24 -20.07
N ALA A 195 -5.22 31.32 -20.48
CA ALA A 195 -5.55 30.25 -21.43
C ALA A 195 -6.68 29.29 -20.97
N HIS A 196 -7.02 29.26 -19.69
CA HIS A 196 -8.05 28.39 -19.14
C HIS A 196 -9.26 29.14 -18.56
N GLY A 197 -9.20 30.48 -18.48
CA GLY A 197 -10.26 31.28 -17.85
C GLY A 197 -10.41 31.05 -16.35
N GLU A 198 -9.31 30.72 -15.64
CA GLU A 198 -9.27 30.34 -14.23
C GLU A 198 -8.47 31.37 -13.41
N TYR A 199 -8.80 31.49 -12.12
CA TYR A 199 -7.98 32.27 -11.17
C TYR A 199 -6.74 31.45 -10.79
N TYR A 200 -5.58 31.80 -11.35
CA TYR A 200 -4.33 31.14 -11.03
C TYR A 200 -3.71 31.69 -9.73
N LEU A 201 -3.36 30.79 -8.82
CA LEU A 201 -2.65 31.19 -7.59
C LEU A 201 -1.22 31.68 -7.90
N THR A 202 -0.64 31.26 -9.02
CA THR A 202 0.67 31.72 -9.51
C THR A 202 0.68 33.24 -9.75
N ASP A 203 -0.41 33.83 -10.19
CA ASP A 203 -0.51 35.26 -10.48
C ASP A 203 -0.42 36.11 -9.19
N MET A 204 -0.58 35.49 -8.01
CA MET A 204 -0.33 36.19 -6.74
C MET A 204 1.10 36.68 -6.60
N ALA A 205 2.09 36.05 -7.25
CA ALA A 205 3.47 36.50 -7.22
C ALA A 205 3.57 37.90 -7.88
N ASP A 206 2.95 38.08 -9.03
CA ASP A 206 2.97 39.36 -9.75
C ASP A 206 2.18 40.45 -9.00
N VAL A 207 0.98 40.09 -8.47
CA VAL A 207 0.16 41.01 -7.68
C VAL A 207 0.93 41.50 -6.43
N LEU A 208 1.56 40.59 -5.71
CA LEU A 208 2.32 40.94 -4.51
C LEU A 208 3.58 41.77 -4.85
N VAL A 209 4.28 41.49 -5.94
CA VAL A 209 5.45 42.26 -6.39
C VAL A 209 5.02 43.69 -6.79
N GLN A 210 3.92 43.86 -7.50
CA GLN A 210 3.36 45.17 -7.89
C GLN A 210 2.99 46.01 -6.66
N GLU A 211 2.51 45.37 -5.60
CA GLU A 211 2.19 46.00 -4.31
C GLU A 211 3.40 46.09 -3.36
N HIS A 212 4.62 45.97 -3.93
CA HIS A 212 5.89 46.08 -3.19
C HIS A 212 6.02 45.12 -2.01
N GLN A 213 5.28 44.00 -2.03
CA GLN A 213 5.41 42.94 -1.04
C GLN A 213 6.60 42.03 -1.37
N ARG A 214 7.21 41.46 -0.32
CA ARG A 214 8.39 40.60 -0.50
C ARG A 214 7.97 39.21 -0.96
N VAL A 215 8.33 38.83 -2.19
CA VAL A 215 8.17 37.52 -2.80
C VAL A 215 9.54 36.88 -2.96
N VAL A 216 9.69 35.66 -2.41
CA VAL A 216 10.94 34.89 -2.44
C VAL A 216 10.71 33.47 -2.89
N ALA A 217 11.79 32.78 -3.29
CA ALA A 217 11.71 31.36 -3.59
C ALA A 217 12.91 30.60 -2.99
N ILE A 218 12.64 29.35 -2.62
CA ILE A 218 13.61 28.37 -2.13
C ILE A 218 13.53 27.11 -2.98
N GLU A 219 14.68 26.57 -3.37
CA GLU A 219 14.75 25.39 -4.21
C GLU A 219 14.67 24.12 -3.34
N ALA A 220 13.93 23.10 -3.80
CA ALA A 220 13.88 21.77 -3.22
C ALA A 220 15.26 21.08 -3.37
N GLU A 221 15.66 20.31 -2.37
CA GLU A 221 16.92 19.54 -2.43
C GLU A 221 16.85 18.40 -3.43
N ASP A 222 15.65 17.81 -3.58
CA ASP A 222 15.35 16.76 -4.56
C ASP A 222 14.15 17.22 -5.38
N ALA A 223 14.34 17.42 -6.67
CA ALA A 223 13.29 17.86 -7.57
C ALA A 223 12.14 16.87 -7.66
N THR A 224 12.38 15.59 -7.40
CA THR A 224 11.33 14.54 -7.46
C THR A 224 10.26 14.71 -6.40
N GLU A 225 10.57 15.34 -5.27
CA GLU A 225 9.63 15.59 -4.17
C GLU A 225 8.44 16.47 -4.55
N VAL A 226 8.62 17.34 -5.51
CA VAL A 226 7.61 18.33 -5.88
C VAL A 226 6.86 17.97 -7.17
N LEU A 227 7.19 16.83 -7.77
CA LEU A 227 6.51 16.39 -8.99
C LEU A 227 5.12 15.85 -8.70
N GLY A 228 4.15 16.33 -9.48
CA GLY A 228 2.76 15.88 -9.40
C GLY A 228 2.43 14.89 -10.50
N ALA A 229 1.52 13.94 -10.20
CA ALA A 229 1.05 12.95 -11.16
C ALA A 229 -0.09 13.50 -12.03
N ASN A 230 0.16 13.86 -13.27
CA ASN A 230 -0.87 14.35 -14.21
C ASN A 230 -1.33 13.30 -15.21
N THR A 231 -0.51 12.28 -15.46
CA THR A 231 -0.77 11.15 -16.33
C THR A 231 -0.55 9.83 -15.60
N LEU A 232 -1.05 8.72 -16.15
CA LEU A 232 -0.79 7.39 -15.57
C LEU A 232 0.69 6.97 -15.71
N ALA A 233 1.40 7.49 -16.72
CA ALA A 233 2.84 7.27 -16.88
C ALA A 233 3.63 7.95 -15.75
N GLU A 234 3.40 9.25 -15.53
CA GLU A 234 4.00 9.98 -14.40
C GLU A 234 3.65 9.33 -13.05
N MET A 235 2.42 8.82 -12.91
CA MET A 235 2.01 8.10 -11.69
C MET A 235 2.81 6.83 -11.47
N ALA A 236 3.10 6.06 -12.52
CA ALA A 236 3.93 4.86 -12.44
C ALA A 236 5.38 5.20 -12.06
N GLU A 237 5.92 6.30 -12.56
CA GLU A 237 7.26 6.78 -12.20
C GLU A 237 7.33 7.20 -10.72
N LEU A 238 6.31 7.93 -10.23
CA LEU A 238 6.22 8.33 -8.82
C LEU A 238 6.03 7.10 -7.90
N ASP A 239 5.22 6.10 -8.30
CA ASP A 239 5.07 4.85 -7.55
C ASP A 239 6.41 4.10 -7.45
N ALA A 240 7.15 3.99 -8.55
CA ALA A 240 8.47 3.35 -8.55
C ALA A 240 9.47 4.11 -7.65
N ALA A 241 9.49 5.44 -7.73
CA ALA A 241 10.35 6.27 -6.88
C ALA A 241 10.01 6.11 -5.39
N MET A 242 8.73 6.11 -5.02
CA MET A 242 8.26 5.93 -3.64
C MET A 242 8.65 4.57 -3.09
N ARG A 243 8.41 3.49 -3.85
CA ARG A 243 8.77 2.11 -3.45
C ARG A 243 10.27 1.95 -3.27
N LEU A 244 11.05 2.53 -4.17
CA LEU A 244 12.51 2.52 -4.05
C LEU A 244 12.99 3.31 -2.82
N ALA A 245 12.37 4.46 -2.52
CA ALA A 245 12.66 5.22 -1.30
C ALA A 245 12.33 4.40 -0.04
N THR A 246 11.18 3.69 -0.02
CA THR A 246 10.81 2.76 1.07
C THR A 246 11.85 1.66 1.23
N ALA A 247 12.26 1.01 0.14
CA ALA A 247 13.28 -0.03 0.19
C ALA A 247 14.62 0.51 0.74
N ARG A 248 15.07 1.70 0.29
CA ARG A 248 16.30 2.35 0.80
C ARG A 248 16.22 2.68 2.29
N ARG A 249 15.05 3.16 2.74
CA ARG A 249 14.81 3.42 4.18
C ARG A 249 14.95 2.14 5.01
N LEU A 250 14.36 1.03 4.57
CA LEU A 250 14.47 -0.27 5.23
C LEU A 250 15.93 -0.79 5.24
N MET A 251 16.64 -0.64 4.12
CA MET A 251 18.07 -1.01 4.05
C MET A 251 18.92 -0.18 5.02
N ALA A 252 18.64 1.11 5.19
CA ALA A 252 19.30 1.95 6.17
C ALA A 252 19.00 1.55 7.64
N GLN A 253 17.92 0.77 7.86
CA GLN A 253 17.53 0.19 9.15
C GLN A 253 18.07 -1.24 9.36
N GLY A 254 18.94 -1.74 8.47
CA GLY A 254 19.59 -3.06 8.63
C GLY A 254 18.89 -4.20 7.87
N VAL A 255 17.93 -3.92 7.00
CA VAL A 255 17.27 -4.94 6.18
C VAL A 255 18.09 -5.21 4.92
N THR A 256 18.35 -6.46 4.60
CA THR A 256 18.98 -6.85 3.34
C THR A 256 17.93 -7.03 2.26
N ILE A 257 17.96 -6.22 1.19
CA ILE A 257 17.06 -6.33 0.05
C ILE A 257 17.88 -6.59 -1.21
N TYR A 258 17.76 -7.80 -1.76
CA TYR A 258 18.41 -8.14 -3.01
C TYR A 258 17.59 -7.58 -4.18
N ARG A 259 18.19 -6.70 -4.97
CA ARG A 259 17.54 -6.04 -6.11
C ARG A 259 16.28 -5.26 -5.72
N PRO A 260 16.42 -4.16 -4.98
CA PRO A 260 15.30 -3.35 -4.50
C PRO A 260 14.39 -2.84 -5.65
N GLU A 261 14.93 -2.70 -6.86
CA GLU A 261 14.19 -2.31 -8.07
C GLU A 261 13.18 -3.36 -8.56
N THR A 262 13.28 -4.61 -8.09
CA THR A 262 12.36 -5.71 -8.44
C THR A 262 11.37 -6.05 -7.32
N THR A 263 11.52 -5.43 -6.15
CA THR A 263 10.62 -5.64 -5.01
C THR A 263 9.51 -4.60 -5.01
N VAL A 264 8.32 -4.99 -4.57
CA VAL A 264 7.17 -4.10 -4.41
C VAL A 264 6.89 -3.95 -2.92
N ILE A 265 7.24 -2.80 -2.34
CA ILE A 265 7.10 -2.57 -0.90
C ILE A 265 6.27 -1.30 -0.67
N ASP A 266 5.11 -1.44 -0.04
CA ASP A 266 4.24 -0.32 0.30
C ASP A 266 4.84 0.56 1.41
N SER A 267 4.44 1.82 1.46
CA SER A 267 5.04 2.85 2.31
C SER A 267 4.95 2.56 3.81
N ASP A 268 3.90 1.85 4.26
CA ASP A 268 3.65 1.53 5.68
C ASP A 268 4.29 0.23 6.14
N VAL A 269 4.89 -0.52 5.22
CA VAL A 269 5.58 -1.76 5.56
C VAL A 269 6.73 -1.50 6.52
N ARG A 270 6.81 -2.34 7.56
CA ARG A 270 7.89 -2.35 8.54
C ARG A 270 8.58 -3.70 8.54
N VAL A 271 9.89 -3.68 8.61
CA VAL A 271 10.72 -4.88 8.60
C VAL A 271 11.84 -4.69 9.62
N GLY A 272 12.05 -5.69 10.47
CA GLY A 272 13.13 -5.72 11.47
C GLY A 272 14.50 -5.96 10.83
N ALA A 273 15.53 -5.59 11.58
CA ALA A 273 16.93 -5.74 11.16
C ALA A 273 17.30 -7.21 10.86
N ASP A 274 18.35 -7.41 10.09
CA ASP A 274 18.89 -8.72 9.70
C ASP A 274 17.91 -9.61 8.89
N THR A 275 16.73 -9.08 8.57
CA THR A 275 15.77 -9.74 7.67
C THR A 275 16.24 -9.62 6.21
N ILE A 276 16.13 -10.72 5.48
CA ILE A 276 16.54 -10.83 4.06
C ILE A 276 15.30 -10.91 3.17
N ILE A 277 15.20 -10.00 2.21
CA ILE A 277 14.15 -9.96 1.17
C ILE A 277 14.77 -10.27 -0.18
N GLU A 278 14.33 -11.40 -0.79
CA GLU A 278 14.80 -11.83 -2.09
C GLU A 278 14.06 -11.08 -3.24
N PRO A 279 14.56 -11.12 -4.50
CA PRO A 279 13.93 -10.45 -5.63
C PRO A 279 12.48 -10.89 -5.88
N PHE A 280 11.66 -10.00 -6.45
CA PHE A 280 10.26 -10.23 -6.82
C PHE A 280 9.31 -10.50 -5.64
N VAL A 281 9.71 -10.14 -4.44
CA VAL A 281 8.82 -10.16 -3.26
C VAL A 281 7.91 -8.94 -3.30
N GLN A 282 6.65 -9.13 -2.88
CA GLN A 282 5.69 -8.05 -2.68
C GLN A 282 5.27 -8.00 -1.20
N LEU A 283 5.49 -6.85 -0.57
CA LEU A 283 5.07 -6.55 0.81
C LEU A 283 4.06 -5.39 0.73
N LEU A 284 2.81 -5.68 1.05
CA LEU A 284 1.70 -4.80 0.76
C LEU A 284 0.92 -4.42 2.03
N GLY A 285 0.27 -3.24 1.97
CA GLY A 285 -0.58 -2.74 3.03
C GLY A 285 0.17 -2.53 4.36
N GLU A 286 -0.49 -2.87 5.46
CA GLU A 286 0.06 -2.74 6.81
C GLU A 286 0.83 -4.01 7.25
N THR A 287 1.77 -4.46 6.42
CA THR A 287 2.58 -5.66 6.70
C THR A 287 3.74 -5.33 7.63
N HIS A 288 3.88 -6.14 8.69
CA HIS A 288 4.97 -6.05 9.67
C HIS A 288 5.76 -7.36 9.71
N ILE A 289 7.07 -7.29 9.55
CA ILE A 289 7.98 -8.44 9.60
C ILE A 289 9.02 -8.17 10.69
N GLY A 290 9.25 -9.15 11.54
CA GLY A 290 10.24 -9.09 12.62
C GLY A 290 11.69 -9.16 12.12
N GLU A 291 12.59 -9.46 13.06
CA GLU A 291 14.02 -9.59 12.83
C GLU A 291 14.40 -10.99 12.38
N ASP A 292 15.58 -11.15 11.75
CA ASP A 292 16.15 -12.44 11.32
C ASP A 292 15.22 -13.30 10.46
N CYS A 293 14.29 -12.68 9.73
CA CYS A 293 13.40 -13.37 8.82
C CYS A 293 14.04 -13.55 7.44
N ARG A 294 13.55 -14.53 6.70
CA ARG A 294 13.90 -14.68 5.29
C ARG A 294 12.68 -14.82 4.42
N ILE A 295 12.46 -13.85 3.54
CA ILE A 295 11.33 -13.81 2.60
C ILE A 295 11.88 -14.11 1.21
N ARG A 296 11.54 -15.28 0.69
CA ARG A 296 12.07 -15.78 -0.58
C ARG A 296 11.22 -15.33 -1.77
N SER A 297 11.85 -15.37 -2.93
CA SER A 297 11.33 -14.82 -4.19
C SER A 297 9.89 -15.21 -4.52
N TYR A 298 9.17 -14.31 -5.20
CA TYR A 298 7.78 -14.46 -5.66
C TYR A 298 6.72 -14.62 -4.55
N SER A 299 7.09 -14.37 -3.29
CA SER A 299 6.12 -14.34 -2.19
C SER A 299 5.38 -13.01 -2.15
N VAL A 300 4.08 -13.08 -1.86
CA VAL A 300 3.19 -11.91 -1.69
C VAL A 300 2.66 -11.93 -0.26
N ILE A 301 2.93 -10.88 0.50
CA ILE A 301 2.50 -10.74 1.90
C ILE A 301 1.73 -9.42 2.02
N GLU A 302 0.47 -9.51 2.44
CA GLU A 302 -0.41 -8.36 2.56
C GLU A 302 -1.10 -8.34 3.93
N ASN A 303 -1.13 -7.17 4.59
CA ASN A 303 -1.79 -6.93 5.88
C ASN A 303 -1.51 -8.00 6.93
N SER A 304 -0.28 -8.47 7.00
CA SER A 304 0.10 -9.62 7.84
C SER A 304 1.25 -9.29 8.78
N THR A 305 1.26 -9.96 9.92
CA THR A 305 2.32 -9.83 10.92
C THR A 305 3.13 -11.11 11.00
N LEU A 306 4.43 -11.02 10.78
CA LEU A 306 5.40 -12.08 10.96
C LEU A 306 6.31 -11.71 12.14
N ALA A 307 6.41 -12.59 13.13
CA ALA A 307 7.34 -12.43 14.24
C ALA A 307 8.80 -12.72 13.78
N ASN A 308 9.72 -12.85 14.72
CA ASN A 308 11.14 -13.05 14.41
C ASN A 308 11.44 -14.46 13.90
N HIS A 309 12.54 -14.61 13.15
CA HIS A 309 13.07 -15.90 12.67
C HIS A 309 12.11 -16.68 11.76
N VAL A 310 11.18 -16.01 11.09
CA VAL A 310 10.23 -16.67 10.18
C VAL A 310 10.88 -16.90 8.82
N LEU A 311 10.71 -18.11 8.29
CA LEU A 311 11.14 -18.48 6.96
C LEU A 311 9.94 -18.60 6.01
N VAL A 312 9.86 -17.74 5.03
CA VAL A 312 8.87 -17.82 3.93
C VAL A 312 9.57 -18.31 2.68
N GLN A 313 9.26 -19.52 2.26
CA GLN A 313 9.79 -20.16 1.05
C GLN A 313 9.16 -19.54 -0.22
N PRO A 314 9.72 -19.79 -1.43
CA PRO A 314 9.27 -19.15 -2.65
C PRO A 314 7.79 -19.37 -2.96
N GLY A 315 7.15 -18.33 -3.53
CA GLY A 315 5.80 -18.41 -4.08
C GLY A 315 4.67 -18.51 -3.06
N CYS A 316 4.91 -18.15 -1.80
CA CYS A 316 3.85 -18.10 -0.79
C CYS A 316 2.95 -16.88 -0.98
N ILE A 317 1.63 -17.05 -0.70
CA ILE A 317 0.67 -15.95 -0.68
C ILE A 317 0.05 -15.89 0.71
N ILE A 318 0.25 -14.77 1.41
CA ILE A 318 -0.11 -14.58 2.82
C ILE A 318 -0.95 -13.31 2.93
N ASN A 319 -2.21 -13.43 3.36
CA ASN A 319 -3.10 -12.30 3.53
C ASN A 319 -3.73 -12.30 4.93
N ASP A 320 -3.80 -11.13 5.57
CA ASP A 320 -4.48 -10.89 6.85
C ASP A 320 -4.23 -12.01 7.87
N SER A 321 -2.94 -12.35 8.09
CA SER A 321 -2.51 -13.51 8.87
C SER A 321 -1.49 -13.13 9.93
N HIS A 322 -1.42 -13.93 11.02
CA HIS A 322 -0.45 -13.80 12.08
C HIS A 322 0.47 -15.03 12.13
N ILE A 323 1.77 -14.81 12.00
CA ILE A 323 2.78 -15.85 11.98
C ILE A 323 3.75 -15.63 13.16
N HIS A 324 3.81 -16.60 14.07
CA HIS A 324 4.66 -16.55 15.25
C HIS A 324 6.10 -16.97 14.94
N SER A 325 6.99 -16.75 15.93
CA SER A 325 8.43 -16.90 15.76
C SER A 325 8.86 -18.29 15.32
N GLY A 326 9.86 -18.35 14.46
CA GLY A 326 10.46 -19.61 14.01
C GLY A 326 9.59 -20.43 13.06
N ALA A 327 8.39 -19.96 12.70
CA ALA A 327 7.53 -20.68 11.77
C ALA A 327 8.12 -20.74 10.36
N GLN A 328 7.80 -21.83 9.65
CA GLN A 328 8.26 -22.05 8.27
C GLN A 328 7.08 -22.22 7.34
N LEU A 329 7.05 -21.44 6.27
CA LEU A 329 5.95 -21.39 5.31
C LEU A 329 6.43 -21.76 3.91
N GLY A 330 5.71 -22.62 3.23
CA GLY A 330 5.91 -22.97 1.84
C GLY A 330 6.88 -24.12 1.55
N PRO A 331 7.32 -24.21 0.26
CA PRO A 331 6.97 -23.30 -0.84
C PRO A 331 5.51 -23.39 -1.28
N TYR A 332 5.01 -22.35 -1.96
CA TYR A 332 3.64 -22.29 -2.51
C TYR A 332 2.53 -22.54 -1.48
N ALA A 333 2.72 -22.12 -0.24
CA ALA A 333 1.67 -22.12 0.78
C ALA A 333 0.73 -20.92 0.55
N ARG A 334 -0.57 -21.13 0.78
CA ARG A 334 -1.58 -20.06 0.70
C ARG A 334 -2.26 -19.86 2.06
N LEU A 335 -1.94 -18.77 2.72
CA LEU A 335 -2.58 -18.37 3.97
C LEU A 335 -3.64 -17.31 3.65
N ARG A 336 -4.91 -17.67 3.85
CA ARG A 336 -6.05 -16.79 3.66
C ARG A 336 -6.40 -16.09 4.97
N PRO A 337 -7.22 -15.00 4.91
CA PRO A 337 -7.55 -14.19 6.08
C PRO A 337 -7.97 -14.99 7.30
N GLY A 338 -7.45 -14.56 8.46
CA GLY A 338 -7.73 -15.18 9.76
C GLY A 338 -6.93 -16.46 10.02
N SER A 339 -5.76 -16.62 9.39
CA SER A 339 -4.83 -17.72 9.69
C SER A 339 -3.85 -17.29 10.78
N GLU A 340 -3.71 -18.10 11.83
CA GLU A 340 -2.75 -17.91 12.92
C GLU A 340 -1.82 -19.13 12.97
N ILE A 341 -0.54 -18.91 12.71
CA ILE A 341 0.48 -19.95 12.64
C ILE A 341 1.37 -19.85 13.89
N GLY A 342 1.32 -20.85 14.74
CA GLY A 342 2.03 -20.91 16.02
C GLY A 342 3.55 -20.97 15.87
N GLU A 343 4.23 -20.82 17.01
CA GLU A 343 5.70 -20.89 17.09
C GLU A 343 6.23 -22.20 16.52
N GLU A 344 7.29 -22.10 15.72
CA GLU A 344 7.97 -23.27 15.12
C GLU A 344 7.03 -24.18 14.29
N ALA A 345 5.81 -23.74 13.99
CA ALA A 345 4.89 -24.51 13.17
C ALA A 345 5.30 -24.48 11.69
N HIS A 346 4.92 -25.53 10.97
CA HIS A 346 5.32 -25.72 9.58
C HIS A 346 4.11 -25.88 8.66
N ILE A 347 3.90 -24.94 7.77
CA ILE A 347 2.89 -24.98 6.72
C ILE A 347 3.61 -25.14 5.38
N GLY A 348 3.56 -26.33 4.83
CA GLY A 348 4.39 -26.69 3.68
C GLY A 348 3.76 -26.48 2.31
N ASN A 349 4.21 -27.31 1.37
CA ASN A 349 3.95 -27.16 -0.05
C ASN A 349 2.48 -27.40 -0.40
N PHE A 350 1.87 -26.44 -1.12
CA PHE A 350 0.46 -26.48 -1.56
C PHE A 350 -0.54 -26.69 -0.43
N VAL A 351 -0.24 -26.17 0.76
CA VAL A 351 -1.19 -26.15 1.88
C VAL A 351 -1.97 -24.83 1.84
N GLU A 352 -3.30 -24.92 1.84
CA GLU A 352 -4.18 -23.76 1.95
C GLU A 352 -4.79 -23.71 3.36
N THR A 353 -4.74 -22.53 3.97
CA THR A 353 -5.33 -22.26 5.30
C THR A 353 -6.36 -21.14 5.22
N LYS A 354 -7.39 -21.19 6.07
CA LYS A 354 -8.41 -20.14 6.16
C LYS A 354 -9.09 -20.14 7.52
N LYS A 355 -9.13 -18.98 8.21
CA LYS A 355 -9.78 -18.85 9.52
C LYS A 355 -9.44 -20.02 10.43
N MET A 356 -8.15 -20.29 10.58
CA MET A 356 -7.65 -21.42 11.35
C MET A 356 -6.50 -20.99 12.25
N ARG A 357 -6.30 -21.76 13.31
CA ARG A 357 -5.14 -21.66 14.19
C ARG A 357 -4.43 -23.00 14.24
N ILE A 358 -3.10 -22.97 14.19
CA ILE A 358 -2.25 -24.14 14.40
C ILE A 358 -1.25 -23.85 15.51
N GLY A 359 -1.13 -24.77 16.48
CA GLY A 359 -0.29 -24.63 17.67
C GLY A 359 1.19 -24.85 17.41
N LYS A 360 1.96 -24.63 18.48
CA LYS A 360 3.44 -24.71 18.48
C LYS A 360 3.95 -26.06 17.95
N GLY A 361 4.94 -26.00 17.06
CA GLY A 361 5.66 -27.15 16.53
C GLY A 361 4.81 -28.11 15.67
N SER A 362 3.56 -27.78 15.40
CA SER A 362 2.66 -28.58 14.55
C SER A 362 3.01 -28.45 13.08
N LYS A 363 2.75 -29.49 12.31
CA LYS A 363 3.19 -29.58 10.91
C LYS A 363 2.04 -30.00 9.99
N ALA A 364 1.86 -29.28 8.89
CA ALA A 364 1.01 -29.61 7.75
C ALA A 364 1.84 -29.37 6.49
N ASN A 365 2.56 -30.39 6.02
CA ASN A 365 3.64 -30.16 5.06
C ASN A 365 3.24 -30.26 3.60
N HIS A 366 2.10 -30.91 3.25
CA HIS A 366 1.81 -31.23 1.86
C HIS A 366 0.31 -31.23 1.56
N LEU A 367 -0.09 -30.54 0.48
CA LEU A 367 -1.35 -30.76 -0.25
C LEU A 367 -2.62 -30.80 0.63
N SER A 368 -2.72 -29.95 1.65
CA SER A 368 -3.83 -30.00 2.62
C SER A 368 -4.70 -28.75 2.54
N TYR A 369 -6.00 -28.88 2.82
CA TYR A 369 -6.89 -27.76 3.07
C TYR A 369 -7.32 -27.75 4.55
N LEU A 370 -6.95 -26.68 5.26
CA LEU A 370 -7.24 -26.50 6.67
C LEU A 370 -8.07 -25.22 6.85
N GLY A 371 -9.38 -25.37 6.84
CA GLY A 371 -10.34 -24.27 6.96
C GLY A 371 -11.21 -24.38 8.20
N ASP A 372 -11.50 -23.26 8.86
CA ASP A 372 -12.32 -23.18 10.07
C ASP A 372 -11.90 -24.22 11.13
N ALA A 373 -10.59 -24.34 11.38
CA ALA A 373 -9.99 -25.38 12.22
C ALA A 373 -9.17 -24.79 13.38
N GLU A 374 -9.22 -25.45 14.52
CA GLU A 374 -8.29 -25.27 15.63
C GLU A 374 -7.43 -26.52 15.76
N ILE A 375 -6.12 -26.35 15.60
CA ILE A 375 -5.13 -27.43 15.64
C ILE A 375 -4.17 -27.15 16.79
N GLY A 376 -4.05 -28.08 17.72
CA GLY A 376 -3.20 -28.02 18.90
C GLY A 376 -1.71 -28.03 18.57
N SER A 377 -0.88 -28.19 19.60
CA SER A 377 0.58 -28.22 19.52
C SER A 377 1.09 -29.62 19.25
N GLY A 378 2.21 -29.74 18.53
CA GLY A 378 2.85 -31.02 18.24
C GLY A 378 2.03 -31.94 17.33
N VAL A 379 1.04 -31.42 16.64
CA VAL A 379 0.19 -32.18 15.71
C VAL A 379 0.92 -32.43 14.40
N ASN A 380 0.78 -33.61 13.85
CA ASN A 380 1.23 -33.92 12.50
C ASN A 380 0.03 -34.15 11.57
N VAL A 381 -0.17 -33.25 10.62
CA VAL A 381 -1.22 -33.37 9.59
C VAL A 381 -0.63 -34.02 8.34
N GLY A 382 -1.13 -35.20 7.99
CA GLY A 382 -0.69 -35.96 6.81
C GLY A 382 -1.08 -35.28 5.49
N ALA A 383 -0.32 -35.61 4.44
CA ALA A 383 -0.57 -35.08 3.10
C ALA A 383 -1.98 -35.42 2.60
N GLY A 384 -2.63 -34.49 1.91
CA GLY A 384 -3.99 -34.68 1.39
C GLY A 384 -5.10 -34.56 2.42
N THR A 385 -4.81 -34.11 3.64
CA THR A 385 -5.84 -33.91 4.68
C THR A 385 -6.74 -32.72 4.33
N ILE A 386 -8.06 -32.92 4.48
CA ILE A 386 -9.09 -31.92 4.23
C ILE A 386 -10.00 -31.80 5.45
N THR A 387 -10.15 -30.59 5.98
CA THR A 387 -11.24 -30.25 6.90
C THR A 387 -12.48 -29.89 6.08
N CYS A 388 -13.51 -30.78 6.09
CA CYS A 388 -14.77 -30.52 5.40
C CYS A 388 -15.64 -29.61 6.27
N ASN A 389 -15.41 -28.33 6.17
CA ASN A 389 -15.99 -27.30 7.03
C ASN A 389 -17.33 -26.72 6.53
N TYR A 390 -17.86 -27.18 5.40
CA TYR A 390 -19.09 -26.66 4.79
C TYR A 390 -20.06 -27.78 4.41
N ASP A 391 -21.28 -27.74 4.95
CA ASP A 391 -22.32 -28.73 4.73
C ASP A 391 -23.29 -28.41 3.57
N GLY A 392 -23.01 -27.35 2.82
CA GLY A 392 -23.87 -26.82 1.76
C GLY A 392 -24.68 -25.60 2.21
N VAL A 393 -24.84 -25.36 3.52
CA VAL A 393 -25.57 -24.22 4.10
C VAL A 393 -24.70 -23.47 5.12
N ASN A 394 -24.15 -24.19 6.10
CA ASN A 394 -23.41 -23.65 7.24
C ASN A 394 -21.93 -24.05 7.21
N LYS A 395 -21.12 -23.31 7.95
CA LYS A 395 -19.73 -23.68 8.24
C LYS A 395 -19.61 -24.20 9.65
N HIS A 396 -18.83 -25.25 9.80
CA HIS A 396 -18.58 -25.95 11.05
C HIS A 396 -17.07 -25.98 11.34
N ARG A 397 -16.72 -26.13 12.62
CA ARG A 397 -15.32 -26.16 13.09
C ARG A 397 -14.81 -27.60 13.21
N THR A 398 -13.53 -27.77 12.91
CA THR A 398 -12.75 -28.96 13.25
C THR A 398 -11.82 -28.60 14.41
N LEU A 399 -11.87 -29.35 15.51
CA LEU A 399 -10.94 -29.24 16.63
C LEU A 399 -10.01 -30.45 16.62
N ILE A 400 -8.71 -30.21 16.54
CA ILE A 400 -7.67 -31.24 16.67
C ILE A 400 -6.84 -30.85 17.88
N GLU A 401 -6.86 -31.68 18.92
CA GLU A 401 -6.13 -31.42 20.16
C GLU A 401 -4.61 -31.70 20.00
N ASP A 402 -3.85 -31.57 21.09
CA ASP A 402 -2.39 -31.67 21.06
C ASP A 402 -1.90 -33.07 20.66
N LYS A 403 -0.72 -33.15 20.05
CA LYS A 403 0.00 -34.39 19.73
C LYS A 403 -0.75 -35.39 18.84
N VAL A 404 -1.81 -34.99 18.18
CA VAL A 404 -2.56 -35.84 17.25
C VAL A 404 -1.74 -36.15 16.02
N PHE A 405 -1.82 -37.39 15.55
CA PHE A 405 -1.28 -37.82 14.27
C PHE A 405 -2.42 -38.06 13.28
N VAL A 406 -2.52 -37.25 12.24
CA VAL A 406 -3.47 -37.46 11.13
C VAL A 406 -2.75 -38.10 9.97
N GLY A 407 -3.17 -39.31 9.59
CA GLY A 407 -2.62 -40.02 8.44
C GLY A 407 -2.95 -39.33 7.12
N SER A 408 -2.15 -39.60 6.09
CA SER A 408 -2.34 -39.01 4.76
C SER A 408 -3.68 -39.37 4.14
N ASP A 409 -4.19 -38.48 3.26
CA ASP A 409 -5.45 -38.65 2.54
C ASP A 409 -6.66 -38.84 3.46
N THR A 410 -6.68 -38.03 4.54
CA THR A 410 -7.75 -38.05 5.56
C THR A 410 -8.76 -36.94 5.30
N THR A 411 -10.05 -37.26 5.39
CA THR A 411 -11.14 -36.30 5.35
C THR A 411 -11.79 -36.21 6.74
N LEU A 412 -11.80 -34.99 7.32
CA LEU A 412 -12.41 -34.70 8.61
C LEU A 412 -13.73 -33.96 8.37
N VAL A 413 -14.87 -34.58 8.64
CA VAL A 413 -16.19 -33.97 8.39
C VAL A 413 -16.63 -33.22 9.64
N ALA A 414 -16.58 -31.88 9.56
CA ALA A 414 -16.96 -31.02 10.65
C ALA A 414 -18.50 -30.93 10.85
N PRO A 415 -19.00 -30.67 12.09
CA PRO A 415 -18.21 -30.43 13.29
C PRO A 415 -17.62 -31.73 13.86
N ILE A 416 -16.35 -31.68 14.32
CA ILE A 416 -15.65 -32.86 14.84
C ILE A 416 -14.53 -32.44 15.81
N VAL A 417 -14.33 -33.29 16.83
CA VAL A 417 -13.24 -33.19 17.80
C VAL A 417 -12.34 -34.43 17.69
N ILE A 418 -11.04 -34.19 17.50
CA ILE A 418 -10.03 -35.24 17.49
C ILE A 418 -9.17 -35.06 18.76
N GLY A 419 -9.34 -35.98 19.71
CA GLY A 419 -8.79 -35.92 21.05
C GLY A 419 -7.28 -36.07 21.10
N GLU A 420 -6.65 -35.51 22.16
CA GLU A 420 -5.19 -35.46 22.36
C GLU A 420 -4.54 -36.84 22.15
N GLY A 421 -3.37 -36.84 21.50
CA GLY A 421 -2.57 -38.05 21.31
C GLY A 421 -3.16 -39.09 20.38
N SER A 422 -4.38 -38.89 19.82
CA SER A 422 -5.03 -39.86 18.97
C SER A 422 -4.37 -40.01 17.58
N TYR A 423 -4.63 -41.09 16.92
CA TYR A 423 -4.13 -41.45 15.60
C TYR A 423 -5.29 -41.62 14.63
N ILE A 424 -5.24 -40.97 13.49
CA ILE A 424 -6.17 -41.21 12.38
C ILE A 424 -5.41 -42.00 11.31
N ALA A 425 -5.96 -43.18 10.95
CA ALA A 425 -5.37 -44.02 9.91
C ALA A 425 -5.45 -43.34 8.53
N ALA A 426 -4.40 -43.45 7.73
CA ALA A 426 -4.38 -42.91 6.37
C ALA A 426 -5.55 -43.40 5.50
N GLY A 427 -6.06 -42.52 4.60
CA GLY A 427 -7.19 -42.82 3.72
C GLY A 427 -8.55 -42.91 4.44
N SER A 428 -8.70 -42.27 5.59
CA SER A 428 -9.94 -42.33 6.42
C SER A 428 -10.85 -41.13 6.16
N CYS A 429 -12.16 -41.37 6.15
CA CYS A 429 -13.20 -40.36 6.29
C CYS A 429 -13.77 -40.44 7.72
N ILE A 430 -13.51 -39.44 8.53
CA ILE A 430 -13.89 -39.40 9.95
C ILE A 430 -15.08 -38.45 10.10
N THR A 431 -16.17 -38.96 10.67
CA THR A 431 -17.48 -38.30 10.79
C THR A 431 -18.00 -38.20 12.22
N GLU A 432 -17.28 -38.79 13.17
CA GLU A 432 -17.62 -38.80 14.59
C GLU A 432 -16.37 -38.42 15.42
N ASP A 433 -16.56 -37.84 16.60
CA ASP A 433 -15.50 -37.47 17.51
C ASP A 433 -14.58 -38.65 17.85
N VAL A 434 -13.31 -38.40 17.93
CA VAL A 434 -12.29 -39.40 18.28
C VAL A 434 -11.79 -39.14 19.69
N PRO A 435 -11.91 -40.07 20.63
CA PRO A 435 -11.41 -39.93 21.98
C PRO A 435 -9.86 -39.78 22.02
N ALA A 436 -9.34 -39.19 23.10
CA ALA A 436 -7.92 -39.11 23.31
C ALA A 436 -7.25 -40.49 23.28
N ASP A 437 -6.01 -40.58 22.82
CA ASP A 437 -5.17 -41.79 22.71
C ASP A 437 -5.79 -42.93 21.86
N ALA A 438 -6.84 -42.64 21.09
CA ALA A 438 -7.53 -43.66 20.28
C ALA A 438 -6.96 -43.75 18.85
N LEU A 439 -7.16 -44.90 18.21
CA LEU A 439 -6.95 -45.09 16.77
C LEU A 439 -8.28 -45.08 16.05
N ALA A 440 -8.53 -44.16 15.14
CA ALA A 440 -9.73 -44.12 14.29
C ALA A 440 -9.42 -44.58 12.86
N LEU A 441 -10.28 -45.42 12.33
CA LEU A 441 -10.23 -45.94 10.95
C LEU A 441 -11.61 -45.80 10.28
N GLY A 442 -11.66 -44.91 9.29
CA GLY A 442 -12.87 -44.65 8.48
C GLY A 442 -12.71 -45.05 7.03
N ARG A 443 -12.26 -46.31 6.77
CA ARG A 443 -12.02 -46.84 5.40
C ARG A 443 -12.40 -48.31 5.27
N ALA A 444 -12.70 -48.73 4.04
CA ALA A 444 -12.98 -50.13 3.73
C ALA A 444 -11.72 -51.02 3.92
N ARG A 445 -11.94 -52.31 4.24
CA ARG A 445 -10.86 -53.29 4.25
C ARG A 445 -10.34 -53.52 2.81
N GLN A 446 -9.03 -53.63 2.65
CA GLN A 446 -8.41 -53.96 1.38
C GLN A 446 -8.85 -55.33 0.89
N ILE A 447 -9.27 -55.43 -0.36
CA ILE A 447 -9.54 -56.69 -1.05
C ILE A 447 -8.55 -56.83 -2.21
N THR A 448 -7.79 -57.90 -2.21
CA THR A 448 -6.81 -58.19 -3.28
C THR A 448 -7.35 -59.33 -4.16
N LYS A 449 -7.49 -59.07 -5.45
CA LYS A 449 -7.88 -60.08 -6.45
C LYS A 449 -6.66 -60.49 -7.25
N ALA A 450 -6.08 -61.66 -6.96
CA ALA A 450 -4.94 -62.20 -7.66
C ALA A 450 -5.26 -62.47 -9.13
N GLY A 451 -4.35 -62.20 -10.04
CA GLY A 451 -4.48 -62.45 -11.47
C GLY A 451 -5.45 -61.52 -12.23
N TRP A 452 -6.14 -60.57 -11.53
CA TRP A 452 -7.14 -59.66 -12.14
C TRP A 452 -6.57 -58.87 -13.32
N ALA A 453 -5.39 -58.26 -13.19
CA ALA A 453 -4.79 -57.46 -14.22
C ALA A 453 -4.38 -58.27 -15.48
N THR A 454 -3.92 -59.52 -15.31
CA THR A 454 -3.60 -60.42 -16.40
C THR A 454 -4.85 -60.84 -17.16
N SER A 455 -5.90 -61.24 -16.43
CA SER A 455 -7.21 -61.62 -17.04
C SER A 455 -7.83 -60.45 -17.81
N ARG A 456 -7.76 -59.22 -17.24
CA ARG A 456 -8.29 -58.01 -17.89
C ARG A 456 -7.55 -57.66 -19.18
N ARG A 457 -6.21 -57.78 -19.20
CA ARG A 457 -5.42 -57.54 -20.42
C ARG A 457 -5.71 -58.58 -21.51
N ALA A 458 -5.87 -59.88 -21.15
CA ALA A 458 -6.23 -60.93 -22.09
C ALA A 458 -7.62 -60.68 -22.72
N GLN A 459 -8.59 -60.28 -21.92
CA GLN A 459 -9.96 -59.92 -22.41
C GLN A 459 -9.90 -58.73 -23.38
N ALA A 460 -9.10 -57.69 -23.07
CA ALA A 460 -8.96 -56.51 -23.92
C ALA A 460 -8.24 -56.81 -25.25
N LEU A 461 -7.28 -57.72 -25.25
CA LEU A 461 -6.62 -58.19 -26.49
C LEU A 461 -7.59 -59.01 -27.34
N ALA A 462 -8.31 -59.94 -26.78
CA ALA A 462 -9.32 -60.75 -27.50
C ALA A 462 -10.42 -59.86 -28.11
N ALA A 463 -10.91 -58.85 -27.41
CA ALA A 463 -11.91 -57.91 -27.95
C ALA A 463 -11.37 -57.14 -29.17
N LYS A 464 -10.12 -56.70 -29.13
CA LYS A 464 -9.45 -55.99 -30.26
C LYS A 464 -9.18 -56.90 -31.46
N GLU A 465 -9.00 -58.18 -31.25
CA GLU A 465 -8.85 -59.18 -32.36
C GLU A 465 -10.20 -59.43 -33.04
N VAL A 466 -11.29 -59.46 -32.30
CA VAL A 466 -12.63 -59.56 -32.87
C VAL A 466 -13.02 -58.33 -33.69
N GLU A 467 -12.72 -57.09 -33.19
CA GLU A 467 -12.97 -55.84 -33.94
C GLU A 467 -12.12 -55.74 -35.23
N LYS A 468 -10.97 -56.40 -35.31
CA LYS A 468 -10.13 -56.39 -36.52
C LYS A 468 -10.55 -57.43 -37.55
N SER A 469 -11.41 -58.36 -37.17
CA SER A 469 -11.91 -59.45 -38.03
C SER A 469 -13.32 -59.23 -38.57
N THR A 470 -13.98 -58.15 -38.13
CA THR A 470 -15.23 -57.60 -38.68
C THR A 470 -14.94 -56.33 -39.51
#